data_61ffbbf4fc2da198d8bed0468288455a
#
_entry.id   61ffbbf4fc2da198d8bed0468288455a
#
_cell.length_a   1.000
_cell.length_b   1.000
_cell.length_c   1.000
_cell.angle_alpha   90.00
_cell.angle_beta   90.00
_cell.angle_gamma   90.00
#
_symmetry.space_group_name_H-M   'P 1'
#
loop_
_entity.id
_entity.type
_entity.pdbx_description
1 polymer ?
#
loop_
_entity_poly.entity_id
_entity_poly.type
_entity_poly.pdbx_seq_one_letter_code
_entity_poly.pdbx_strand_id
1 'polypeptide(L)'
;LFNNENRLCGWRNHETGEVKSYYPDFDPKLYNEYAFSGIHVLSPQIFDWMEEWTGKFPIINFYLSICAKANIHAYAAENLRLLDIGKPEALAKAEEWVKSL
;
A
#
# COMPACT_ATOMS: atom_id res chain seq x y z
N LEU A 1 -3.10 -6.27 -1.58
CA LEU A 1 -4.19 -7.21 -1.84
C LEU A 1 -5.30 -7.04 -0.81
N PHE A 2 -6.52 -6.89 -1.28
CA PHE A 2 -7.68 -6.59 -0.44
C PHE A 2 -8.80 -7.59 -0.70
N ASN A 3 -9.57 -7.92 0.35
CA ASN A 3 -10.76 -8.77 0.18
C ASN A 3 -11.94 -7.97 -0.39
N ASN A 4 -13.10 -8.61 -0.54
CA ASN A 4 -14.30 -7.98 -1.09
C ASN A 4 -14.89 -6.87 -0.21
N GLU A 5 -14.44 -6.75 1.04
CA GLU A 5 -14.79 -5.65 1.96
C GLU A 5 -13.74 -4.53 1.94
N ASN A 6 -12.80 -4.56 1.00
CA ASN A 6 -11.69 -3.62 0.88
C ASN A 6 -10.74 -3.61 2.10
N ARG A 7 -10.66 -4.73 2.81
CA ARG A 7 -9.75 -4.87 3.95
C ARG A 7 -8.44 -5.47 3.49
N LEU A 8 -7.32 -4.90 3.97
CA LEU A 8 -5.97 -5.36 3.63
C LEU A 8 -5.73 -6.80 4.12
N CYS A 9 -5.24 -7.65 3.23
CA CYS A 9 -4.94 -9.05 3.53
C CYS A 9 -3.53 -9.48 3.10
N GLY A 10 -2.93 -8.82 2.12
CA GLY A 10 -1.62 -9.21 1.64
C GLY A 10 -0.99 -8.19 0.72
N TRP A 11 0.17 -8.54 0.21
CA TRP A 11 0.97 -7.71 -0.69
C TRP A 11 1.64 -8.58 -1.74
N ARG A 12 1.76 -8.07 -2.95
CA ARG A 12 2.47 -8.74 -4.04
C ARG A 12 3.39 -7.76 -4.77
N ASN A 13 4.60 -8.22 -5.07
CA ASN A 13 5.53 -7.51 -5.93
C ASN A 13 5.33 -7.98 -7.36
N HIS A 14 4.93 -7.08 -8.25
CA HIS A 14 4.67 -7.42 -9.66
C HIS A 14 5.92 -7.79 -10.44
N GLU A 15 7.09 -7.27 -10.06
CA GLU A 15 8.33 -7.54 -10.77
C GLU A 15 8.87 -8.94 -10.43
N THR A 16 8.80 -9.32 -9.16
CA THR A 16 9.37 -10.58 -8.67
C THR A 16 8.35 -11.69 -8.50
N GLY A 17 7.06 -11.35 -8.42
CA GLY A 17 5.99 -12.29 -8.08
C GLY A 17 5.91 -12.64 -6.60
N GLU A 18 6.77 -12.04 -5.75
CA GLU A 18 6.75 -12.31 -4.31
C GLU A 18 5.42 -11.90 -3.69
N VAL A 19 4.87 -12.76 -2.84
CA VAL A 19 3.62 -12.54 -2.11
C VAL A 19 3.89 -12.61 -0.61
N LYS A 20 3.35 -11.63 0.14
CA LYS A 20 3.43 -11.59 1.60
C LYS A 20 2.04 -11.54 2.20
N SER A 21 1.76 -12.42 3.15
CA SER A 21 0.54 -12.40 3.95
C SER A 21 0.76 -13.17 5.24
N TYR A 22 0.08 -12.75 6.31
CA TYR A 22 0.08 -13.48 7.58
C TYR A 22 -1.12 -14.44 7.70
N TYR A 23 -1.98 -14.49 6.66
CA TYR A 23 -3.08 -15.45 6.64
C TYR A 23 -2.58 -16.81 6.15
N PRO A 24 -2.96 -17.92 6.80
CA PRO A 24 -2.61 -19.26 6.31
C PRO A 24 -3.32 -19.56 4.98
N ASP A 25 -2.68 -20.35 4.14
CA ASP A 25 -3.23 -20.78 2.83
C ASP A 25 -3.69 -19.62 1.94
N PHE A 26 -2.97 -18.50 1.98
CA PHE A 26 -3.29 -17.30 1.23
C PHE A 26 -3.10 -17.51 -0.28
N ASP A 27 -4.19 -17.37 -1.05
CA ASP A 27 -4.16 -17.40 -2.51
C ASP A 27 -4.40 -15.98 -3.06
N PRO A 28 -3.37 -15.33 -3.63
CA PRO A 28 -3.51 -13.95 -4.12
C PRO A 28 -4.56 -13.79 -5.23
N LYS A 29 -4.92 -14.87 -5.93
CA LYS A 29 -5.93 -14.84 -6.99
C LYS A 29 -7.34 -14.54 -6.47
N LEU A 30 -7.58 -14.75 -5.18
CA LEU A 30 -8.89 -14.55 -4.56
C LEU A 30 -9.08 -13.11 -4.06
N TYR A 31 -8.09 -12.23 -4.24
CA TYR A 31 -8.08 -10.89 -3.68
C TYR A 31 -7.98 -9.83 -4.78
N ASN A 32 -8.53 -8.66 -4.48
CA ASN A 32 -8.43 -7.50 -5.37
C ASN A 32 -7.09 -6.80 -5.19
N GLU A 33 -6.45 -6.44 -6.29
CA GLU A 33 -5.18 -5.72 -6.28
C GLU A 33 -5.39 -4.23 -6.54
N TYR A 34 -4.74 -3.40 -5.71
CA TYR A 34 -4.66 -1.97 -5.92
C TYR A 34 -3.22 -1.51 -5.78
N ALA A 35 -2.84 -0.53 -6.60
CA ALA A 35 -1.54 0.11 -6.49
C ALA A 35 -1.54 1.06 -5.29
N PHE A 36 -0.46 1.03 -4.51
CA PHE A 36 -0.31 1.86 -3.33
C PHE A 36 0.18 3.25 -3.72
N SER A 37 -0.59 4.29 -3.40
CA SER A 37 -0.28 5.67 -3.78
C SER A 37 0.58 6.43 -2.79
N GLY A 38 0.80 5.87 -1.59
CA GLY A 38 1.52 6.55 -0.52
C GLY A 38 0.68 7.52 0.30
N ILE A 39 -0.62 7.60 0.03
CA ILE A 39 -1.53 8.47 0.78
C ILE A 39 -2.22 7.66 1.86
N HIS A 40 -2.08 8.10 3.12
CA HIS A 40 -2.61 7.40 4.29
C HIS A 40 -3.46 8.31 5.14
N VAL A 41 -4.55 7.76 5.69
CA VAL A 41 -5.31 8.37 6.78
C VAL A 41 -5.24 7.42 7.97
N LEU A 42 -4.69 7.88 9.10
CA LEU A 42 -4.36 7.04 10.24
C LEU A 42 -5.07 7.49 11.50
N SER A 43 -5.55 6.52 12.29
CA SER A 43 -5.98 6.76 13.65
C SER A 43 -4.76 6.84 14.59
N PRO A 44 -4.75 7.73 15.61
CA PRO A 44 -3.64 7.78 16.57
C PRO A 44 -3.34 6.46 17.26
N GLN A 45 -4.30 5.55 17.37
CA GLN A 45 -4.13 4.23 17.95
C GLN A 45 -3.00 3.43 17.29
N ILE A 46 -2.67 3.72 16.02
CA ILE A 46 -1.63 3.00 15.28
C ILE A 46 -0.26 3.14 15.97
N PHE A 47 -0.01 4.24 16.67
CA PHE A 47 1.27 4.47 17.35
C PHE A 47 1.49 3.50 18.50
N ASP A 48 0.43 3.04 19.16
CA ASP A 48 0.51 2.02 20.20
C ASP A 48 1.01 0.69 19.64
N TRP A 49 0.57 0.35 18.43
CA TRP A 49 1.02 -0.88 17.75
C TRP A 49 2.41 -0.76 17.16
N MET A 50 2.92 0.46 16.98
CA MET A 50 4.24 0.73 16.42
C MET A 50 5.37 0.73 17.45
N GLU A 51 5.11 0.61 18.74
CA GLU A 51 6.11 0.77 19.81
C GLU A 51 7.34 -0.11 19.62
N GLU A 52 7.17 -1.34 19.10
CA GLU A 52 8.27 -2.27 18.86
C GLU A 52 8.98 -2.03 17.52
N TRP A 53 8.41 -1.18 16.67
CA TRP A 53 8.95 -0.87 15.35
C TRP A 53 9.82 0.38 15.43
N THR A 54 11.13 0.18 15.48
CA THR A 54 12.09 1.28 15.61
C THR A 54 12.95 1.42 14.37
N GLY A 55 13.47 2.62 14.15
CA GLY A 55 14.34 2.91 13.02
C GLY A 55 13.57 2.99 11.71
N LYS A 56 14.25 2.64 10.61
CA LYS A 56 13.71 2.69 9.27
C LYS A 56 13.17 1.31 8.86
N PHE A 57 11.92 1.24 8.46
CA PHE A 57 11.29 0.00 7.99
C PHE A 57 10.25 0.30 6.91
N PRO A 58 9.96 -0.67 6.00
CA PRO A 58 8.87 -0.50 5.03
C PRO A 58 7.52 -0.50 5.74
N ILE A 59 6.70 0.52 5.46
CA ILE A 59 5.39 0.66 6.12
C ILE A 59 4.45 -0.52 5.80
N ILE A 60 4.58 -1.11 4.62
CA ILE A 60 3.79 -2.28 4.22
C ILE A 60 4.01 -3.46 5.17
N ASN A 61 5.25 -3.71 5.60
CA ASN A 61 5.53 -4.81 6.53
C ASN A 61 4.81 -4.62 7.86
N PHE A 62 4.78 -3.37 8.35
CA PHE A 62 4.03 -3.03 9.55
C PHE A 62 2.52 -3.25 9.35
N TYR A 63 1.96 -2.75 8.26
CA TYR A 63 0.52 -2.92 7.97
C TYR A 63 0.13 -4.39 7.89
N LEU A 64 0.94 -5.21 7.23
CA LEU A 64 0.66 -6.65 7.14
C LEU A 64 0.71 -7.32 8.50
N SER A 65 1.59 -6.87 9.40
CA SER A 65 1.71 -7.47 10.74
C SER A 65 0.47 -7.22 11.60
N ILE A 66 -0.29 -6.16 11.35
CA ILE A 66 -1.45 -5.78 12.15
C ILE A 66 -2.79 -5.92 11.42
N CYS A 67 -2.78 -6.25 10.12
CA CYS A 67 -4.02 -6.23 9.32
C CYS A 67 -5.09 -7.22 9.79
N ALA A 68 -4.71 -8.28 10.50
CA ALA A 68 -5.67 -9.23 11.06
C ALA A 68 -6.43 -8.66 12.26
N LYS A 69 -5.83 -7.74 13.02
CA LYS A 69 -6.43 -7.15 14.21
C LYS A 69 -6.89 -5.70 14.02
N ALA A 70 -6.34 -5.00 13.06
CA ALA A 70 -6.68 -3.61 12.73
C ALA A 70 -7.54 -3.56 11.48
N ASN A 71 -8.41 -2.55 11.40
CA ASN A 71 -9.20 -2.30 10.21
C ASN A 71 -8.41 -1.42 9.24
N ILE A 72 -7.66 -2.05 8.34
CA ILE A 72 -6.92 -1.35 7.29
C ILE A 72 -7.69 -1.54 5.99
N HIS A 73 -8.29 -0.45 5.49
CA HIS A 73 -9.13 -0.47 4.30
C HIS A 73 -8.52 0.33 3.16
N ALA A 74 -8.80 -0.13 1.94
CA ALA A 74 -8.50 0.63 0.74
C ALA A 74 -9.57 1.66 0.46
N TYR A 75 -9.14 2.87 0.09
CA TYR A 75 -9.98 3.83 -0.63
C TYR A 75 -9.54 3.80 -2.08
N ALA A 76 -10.30 3.12 -2.94
CA ALA A 76 -9.96 2.97 -4.36
C ALA A 76 -10.50 4.17 -5.14
N ALA A 77 -9.61 5.11 -5.49
CA ALA A 77 -9.97 6.29 -6.26
C ALA A 77 -9.84 5.99 -7.76
N GLU A 78 -10.96 6.03 -8.48
CA GLU A 78 -11.02 5.66 -9.89
C GLU A 78 -10.38 6.68 -10.83
N ASN A 79 -10.52 7.96 -10.53
CA ASN A 79 -10.05 9.04 -11.40
C ASN A 79 -8.80 9.75 -10.84
N LEU A 80 -8.03 9.04 -10.03
CA LEU A 80 -6.83 9.60 -9.41
C LEU A 80 -5.72 9.74 -10.45
N ARG A 81 -5.16 10.95 -10.55
CA ARG A 81 -4.01 11.24 -11.39
C ARG A 81 -2.80 11.48 -10.50
N LEU A 82 -1.87 10.53 -10.52
CA LEU A 82 -0.66 10.57 -9.70
C LEU A 82 0.58 10.34 -10.57
N LEU A 83 1.65 11.02 -10.20
CA LEU A 83 2.97 10.78 -10.75
C LEU A 83 3.99 10.79 -9.62
N ASP A 84 4.74 9.70 -9.47
CA ASP A 84 5.81 9.60 -8.49
C ASP A 84 7.06 10.29 -9.03
N ILE A 85 7.53 11.33 -8.35
CA ILE A 85 8.72 12.09 -8.72
C ILE A 85 9.91 11.79 -7.79
N GLY A 86 9.89 10.64 -7.11
CA GLY A 86 10.95 10.23 -6.18
C GLY A 86 12.29 9.92 -6.85
N LYS A 87 12.35 9.89 -8.18
CA LYS A 87 13.57 9.65 -8.96
C LYS A 87 13.86 10.82 -9.90
N PRO A 88 15.14 11.20 -10.13
CA PRO A 88 15.47 12.32 -11.03
C PRO A 88 14.90 12.20 -12.43
N GLU A 89 14.88 11.02 -13.01
CA GLU A 89 14.35 10.78 -14.36
C GLU A 89 12.85 11.00 -14.46
N ALA A 90 12.12 10.99 -13.33
CA ALA A 90 10.69 11.26 -13.32
C ALA A 90 10.37 12.76 -13.41
N LEU A 91 11.32 13.65 -13.13
CA LEU A 91 11.09 15.09 -13.14
C LEU A 91 10.72 15.61 -14.53
N ALA A 92 11.39 15.13 -15.58
CA ALA A 92 11.08 15.52 -16.94
C ALA A 92 9.66 15.11 -17.33
N LYS A 93 9.25 13.90 -16.94
CA LYS A 93 7.89 13.41 -17.15
C LYS A 93 6.87 14.25 -16.37
N ALA A 94 7.22 14.67 -15.15
CA ALA A 94 6.36 15.52 -14.33
C ALA A 94 6.12 16.88 -14.98
N GLU A 95 7.17 17.50 -15.54
CA GLU A 95 7.03 18.77 -16.24
C GLU A 95 6.10 18.66 -17.45
N GLU A 96 6.27 17.63 -18.26
CA GLU A 96 5.39 17.35 -19.39
C GLU A 96 3.94 17.13 -18.94
N TRP A 97 3.76 16.37 -17.88
CA TRP A 97 2.45 16.04 -17.34
C TRP A 97 1.70 17.27 -16.81
N VAL A 98 2.40 18.17 -16.11
CA VAL A 98 1.82 19.41 -15.60
C VAL A 98 1.35 20.30 -16.75
N LYS A 99 2.10 20.37 -17.86
CA LYS A 99 1.72 21.15 -19.03
C LYS A 99 0.45 20.62 -19.71
N SER A 100 0.14 19.34 -19.51
CA SER A 100 -1.04 18.70 -20.10
C SER A 100 -2.32 18.85 -19.26
N LEU A 101 -2.19 19.40 -18.05
CA LEU A 101 -3.34 19.57 -17.14
C LEU A 101 -4.27 20.72 -17.54
#